data_1924dd4fa7dfcac7a4db8caccad846a8
#
_entry.id   1924dd4fa7dfcac7a4db8caccad846a8
#
_cell.length_a   1.000
_cell.length_b   1.000
_cell.length_c   1.000
_cell.angle_alpha   90.00
_cell.angle_beta   90.00
_cell.angle_gamma   90.00
#
_symmetry.space_group_name_H-M   'P 1'
#
loop_
_entity.id
_entity.type
_entity.pdbx_description
1 polymer ?
#
loop_
_entity_poly.entity_id
_entity_poly.type
_entity_poly.pdbx_seq_one_letter_code
_entity_poly.pdbx_strand_id
1 'polypeptide(L)'
;MLLPAVAIVTASAIHIVVFDGQFAPEPVSALVLYPILFLYVFLVGGGNEELGWRGVALPRLQRSYPALVASLFIGVVWFAWHLPLFLVAGSSQAGVPVYYYTLAVVALSVVFTWLYNETGGSALMTVVLHESVNTGGTLHLAGGGAALRTELPNALYAVVFLLAALAVVAADGPGRLPDVEVSTGPSGSQRYRRFHGDGLPASPSVDLPV
;
A
#
# COMPACT_ATOMS: atom_id res chain seq x y z
N MET A 1 2.77 4.27 9.35
CA MET A 1 4.16 3.82 9.27
C MET A 1 4.42 2.45 9.90
N LEU A 2 3.65 2.02 10.90
CA LEU A 2 3.86 0.70 11.53
C LEU A 2 3.30 -0.49 10.73
N LEU A 3 2.28 -0.27 9.87
CA LEU A 3 1.58 -1.35 9.18
C LEU A 3 2.49 -2.26 8.34
N PRO A 4 3.41 -1.75 7.48
CA PRO A 4 4.30 -2.62 6.73
C PRO A 4 5.27 -3.38 7.63
N ALA A 5 5.80 -2.72 8.67
CA ALA A 5 6.67 -3.37 9.64
C ALA A 5 5.94 -4.49 10.38
N VAL A 6 4.71 -4.23 10.84
CA VAL A 6 3.85 -5.24 11.46
C VAL A 6 3.57 -6.40 10.51
N ALA A 7 3.25 -6.11 9.25
CA ALA A 7 2.98 -7.14 8.24
C ALA A 7 4.21 -8.04 8.01
N ILE A 8 5.39 -7.44 7.81
CA ILE A 8 6.64 -8.17 7.60
C ILE A 8 7.02 -8.98 8.84
N VAL A 9 6.99 -8.36 10.02
CA VAL A 9 7.32 -9.05 11.28
C VAL A 9 6.34 -10.19 11.55
N THR A 10 5.04 -9.99 11.32
CA THR A 10 4.02 -11.03 11.51
C THR A 10 4.22 -12.19 10.55
N ALA A 11 4.41 -11.91 9.26
CA ALA A 11 4.67 -12.97 8.27
C ALA A 11 5.95 -13.74 8.59
N SER A 12 7.02 -13.03 8.97
CA SER A 12 8.30 -13.65 9.37
C SER A 12 8.16 -14.47 10.65
N ALA A 13 7.46 -13.96 11.66
CA ALA A 13 7.24 -14.69 12.92
C ALA A 13 6.42 -15.97 12.68
N ILE A 14 5.37 -15.91 11.87
CA ILE A 14 4.59 -17.09 11.50
C ILE A 14 5.47 -18.10 10.75
N HIS A 15 6.27 -17.63 9.78
CA HIS A 15 7.17 -18.51 9.04
C HIS A 15 8.16 -19.24 9.95
N ILE A 16 8.75 -18.54 10.92
CA ILE A 16 9.72 -19.11 11.86
C ILE A 16 9.03 -20.06 12.86
N VAL A 17 7.96 -19.60 13.51
CA VAL A 17 7.36 -20.31 14.65
C VAL A 17 6.49 -21.49 14.21
N VAL A 18 5.76 -21.33 13.11
CA VAL A 18 4.78 -22.34 12.67
C VAL A 18 5.36 -23.29 11.61
N PHE A 19 6.27 -22.79 10.79
CA PHE A 19 6.80 -23.55 9.64
C PHE A 19 8.30 -23.87 9.75
N ASP A 20 8.87 -23.71 10.93
CA ASP A 20 10.28 -24.04 11.24
C ASP A 20 11.29 -23.32 10.33
N GLY A 21 10.91 -22.10 9.89
CA GLY A 21 11.73 -21.27 9.01
C GLY A 21 12.99 -20.79 9.72
N GLN A 22 14.07 -20.61 8.96
CA GLN A 22 15.31 -20.09 9.52
C GLN A 22 15.23 -18.56 9.67
N PHE A 23 15.58 -18.07 10.85
CA PHE A 23 15.77 -16.65 11.08
C PHE A 23 17.20 -16.26 10.69
N ALA A 24 17.33 -15.53 9.60
CA ALA A 24 18.57 -14.84 9.28
C ALA A 24 18.39 -13.36 9.71
N PRO A 25 18.90 -12.97 10.90
CA PRO A 25 18.78 -11.58 11.35
C PRO A 25 19.57 -10.69 10.39
N GLU A 26 18.93 -9.59 9.97
CA GLU A 26 19.60 -8.54 9.24
C GLU A 26 20.79 -8.02 10.06
N PRO A 27 21.95 -7.85 9.46
CA PRO A 27 23.06 -7.23 10.17
C PRO A 27 22.66 -5.82 10.65
N VAL A 28 23.15 -5.41 11.83
CA VAL A 28 22.90 -4.07 12.39
C VAL A 28 23.22 -2.96 11.37
N SER A 29 24.18 -3.22 10.46
CA SER A 29 24.49 -2.35 9.32
C SER A 29 23.30 -2.09 8.39
N ALA A 30 22.38 -3.04 8.23
CA ALA A 30 21.18 -2.84 7.41
C ALA A 30 20.23 -1.82 8.06
N LEU A 31 20.10 -1.83 9.39
CA LEU A 31 19.31 -0.82 10.12
C LEU A 31 19.91 0.59 9.98
N VAL A 32 21.24 0.69 9.98
CA VAL A 32 21.94 1.98 9.77
C VAL A 32 21.74 2.48 8.35
N LEU A 33 21.68 1.59 7.38
CA LEU A 33 21.45 1.92 5.96
C LEU A 33 19.97 2.20 5.64
N TYR A 34 19.03 1.82 6.53
CA TYR A 34 17.60 1.98 6.28
C TYR A 34 17.19 3.41 5.86
N PRO A 35 17.61 4.50 6.53
CA PRO A 35 17.26 5.85 6.12
C PRO A 35 17.78 6.20 4.72
N ILE A 36 18.96 5.71 4.35
CA ILE A 36 19.57 5.94 3.04
C ILE A 36 18.81 5.17 1.98
N LEU A 37 18.48 3.90 2.23
CA LEU A 37 17.65 3.08 1.35
C LEU A 37 16.26 3.66 1.20
N PHE A 38 15.63 4.12 2.27
CA PHE A 38 14.34 4.77 2.23
C PHE A 38 14.37 6.02 1.34
N LEU A 39 15.38 6.88 1.51
CA LEU A 39 15.54 8.07 0.68
C LEU A 39 15.80 7.70 -0.78
N TYR A 40 16.63 6.70 -1.04
CA TYR A 40 16.90 6.22 -2.40
C TYR A 40 15.63 5.69 -3.06
N VAL A 41 14.88 4.81 -2.38
CA VAL A 41 13.63 4.25 -2.90
C VAL A 41 12.59 5.36 -3.08
N PHE A 42 12.51 6.34 -2.16
CA PHE A 42 11.65 7.51 -2.27
C PHE A 42 11.93 8.35 -3.52
N LEU A 43 13.19 8.52 -3.90
CA LEU A 43 13.57 9.35 -5.05
C LEU A 43 13.48 8.60 -6.39
N VAL A 44 13.73 7.30 -6.39
CA VAL A 44 13.94 6.50 -7.61
C VAL A 44 12.94 5.35 -7.73
N GLY A 45 12.32 4.95 -6.62
CA GLY A 45 11.43 3.80 -6.54
C GLY A 45 9.94 4.13 -6.73
N GLY A 46 9.10 3.18 -6.30
CA GLY A 46 7.68 3.18 -6.58
C GLY A 46 6.82 4.21 -5.87
N GLY A 47 7.33 4.92 -4.85
CA GLY A 47 6.53 5.92 -4.12
C GLY A 47 5.97 7.03 -5.00
N ASN A 48 6.70 7.40 -6.04
CA ASN A 48 6.23 8.37 -7.04
C ASN A 48 4.98 7.90 -7.80
N GLU A 49 4.74 6.59 -7.86
CA GLU A 49 3.53 6.02 -8.47
C GLU A 49 2.27 6.50 -7.76
N GLU A 50 2.34 6.76 -6.46
CA GLU A 50 1.20 7.20 -5.67
C GLU A 50 0.68 8.59 -6.08
N LEU A 51 1.53 9.42 -6.65
CA LEU A 51 1.12 10.70 -7.23
C LEU A 51 0.15 10.46 -8.42
N GLY A 52 0.41 9.41 -9.19
CA GLY A 52 -0.48 8.97 -10.27
C GLY A 52 -1.71 8.23 -9.75
N TRP A 53 -1.50 7.17 -8.94
CA TRP A 53 -2.58 6.31 -8.49
C TRP A 53 -3.53 7.00 -7.52
N ARG A 54 -3.02 7.58 -6.42
CA ARG A 54 -3.83 8.21 -5.37
C ARG A 54 -4.01 9.71 -5.58
N GLY A 55 -3.01 10.38 -6.14
CA GLY A 55 -3.12 11.82 -6.44
C GLY A 55 -4.03 12.14 -7.64
N VAL A 56 -4.14 11.24 -8.62
CA VAL A 56 -4.85 11.51 -9.88
C VAL A 56 -5.96 10.52 -10.17
N ALA A 57 -5.66 9.21 -10.23
CA ALA A 57 -6.62 8.20 -10.71
C ALA A 57 -7.72 7.94 -9.68
N LEU A 58 -7.36 7.70 -8.41
CA LEU A 58 -8.31 7.38 -7.35
C LEU A 58 -9.38 8.46 -7.17
N PRO A 59 -9.06 9.76 -7.00
CA PRO A 59 -10.11 10.80 -6.84
C PRO A 59 -11.06 10.88 -8.03
N ARG A 60 -10.58 10.59 -9.23
CA ARG A 60 -11.44 10.58 -10.43
C ARG A 60 -12.38 9.40 -10.46
N LEU A 61 -11.88 8.21 -10.11
CA LEU A 61 -12.69 7.00 -10.04
C LEU A 61 -13.74 7.10 -8.93
N GLN A 62 -13.40 7.66 -7.78
CA GLN A 62 -14.33 7.83 -6.66
C GLN A 62 -15.47 8.81 -6.93
N ARG A 63 -15.39 9.61 -8.01
CA ARG A 63 -16.55 10.42 -8.47
C ARG A 63 -17.70 9.58 -9.04
N SER A 64 -17.41 8.36 -9.50
CA SER A 64 -18.37 7.51 -10.20
C SER A 64 -18.52 6.12 -9.58
N TYR A 65 -17.58 5.71 -8.75
CA TYR A 65 -17.53 4.37 -8.17
C TYR A 65 -17.27 4.43 -6.66
N PRO A 66 -17.86 3.52 -5.88
CA PRO A 66 -17.51 3.36 -4.47
C PRO A 66 -16.01 3.13 -4.29
N ALA A 67 -15.46 3.59 -3.17
CA ALA A 67 -14.03 3.54 -2.90
C ALA A 67 -13.43 2.13 -3.03
N LEU A 68 -14.15 1.10 -2.57
CA LEU A 68 -13.72 -0.29 -2.73
C LEU A 68 -13.61 -0.71 -4.20
N VAL A 69 -14.59 -0.34 -5.04
CA VAL A 69 -14.56 -0.67 -6.49
C VAL A 69 -13.41 0.07 -7.15
N ALA A 70 -13.22 1.35 -6.85
CA ALA A 70 -12.12 2.15 -7.36
C ALA A 70 -10.76 1.56 -6.96
N SER A 71 -10.61 1.12 -5.70
CA SER A 71 -9.37 0.52 -5.21
C SER A 71 -9.07 -0.82 -5.86
N LEU A 72 -10.06 -1.69 -6.05
CA LEU A 72 -9.88 -2.97 -6.74
C LEU A 72 -9.49 -2.76 -8.20
N PHE A 73 -10.12 -1.80 -8.88
CA PHE A 73 -9.74 -1.45 -10.26
C PHE A 73 -8.28 -0.99 -10.33
N ILE A 74 -7.89 -0.04 -9.47
CA ILE A 74 -6.49 0.42 -9.40
C ILE A 74 -5.55 -0.74 -9.08
N GLY A 75 -5.90 -1.61 -8.14
CA GLY A 75 -5.09 -2.76 -7.76
C GLY A 75 -4.80 -3.70 -8.93
N VAL A 76 -5.81 -3.98 -9.76
CA VAL A 76 -5.66 -4.82 -10.96
C VAL A 76 -4.77 -4.12 -12.00
N VAL A 77 -4.98 -2.82 -12.26
CA VAL A 77 -4.16 -2.07 -13.22
C VAL A 77 -2.72 -1.92 -12.71
N TRP A 78 -2.56 -1.70 -11.41
CA TRP A 78 -1.26 -1.59 -10.77
C TRP A 78 -0.48 -2.92 -10.83
N PHE A 79 -1.15 -4.04 -10.60
CA PHE A 79 -0.57 -5.36 -10.86
C PHE A 79 -0.15 -5.52 -12.34
N ALA A 80 -1.03 -5.17 -13.29
CA ALA A 80 -0.73 -5.26 -14.72
C ALA A 80 0.49 -4.40 -15.11
N TRP A 81 0.68 -3.25 -14.47
CA TRP A 81 1.85 -2.39 -14.61
C TRP A 81 3.16 -3.10 -14.21
N HIS A 82 3.10 -4.01 -13.24
CA HIS A 82 4.26 -4.77 -12.78
C HIS A 82 4.55 -6.04 -13.59
N LEU A 83 3.62 -6.51 -14.45
CA LEU A 83 3.80 -7.75 -15.21
C LEU A 83 5.12 -7.85 -15.98
N PRO A 84 5.59 -6.79 -16.66
CA PRO A 84 6.86 -6.88 -17.39
C PRO A 84 8.06 -7.22 -16.50
N LEU A 85 8.02 -6.82 -15.21
CA LEU A 85 9.13 -7.06 -14.29
C LEU A 85 9.30 -8.54 -13.94
N PHE A 86 8.26 -9.37 -14.06
CA PHE A 86 8.38 -10.82 -13.86
C PHE A 86 9.21 -11.50 -14.97
N LEU A 87 9.39 -10.83 -16.10
CA LEU A 87 10.18 -11.31 -17.23
C LEU A 87 11.61 -10.77 -17.24
N VAL A 88 11.92 -9.81 -16.36
CA VAL A 88 13.25 -9.18 -16.28
C VAL A 88 14.09 -9.92 -15.24
N ALA A 89 15.15 -10.57 -15.68
CA ALA A 89 16.09 -11.23 -14.79
C ALA A 89 16.74 -10.24 -13.80
N GLY A 90 16.73 -10.59 -12.51
CA GLY A 90 17.29 -9.73 -11.45
C GLY A 90 16.34 -8.67 -10.92
N SER A 91 15.13 -8.53 -11.45
CA SER A 91 14.09 -7.69 -10.83
C SER A 91 13.65 -8.25 -9.47
N SER A 92 13.05 -7.42 -8.63
CA SER A 92 12.47 -7.84 -7.35
C SER A 92 11.32 -8.84 -7.53
N GLN A 93 10.64 -8.82 -8.68
CA GLN A 93 9.55 -9.73 -9.03
C GLN A 93 10.03 -11.04 -9.65
N ALA A 94 11.29 -11.11 -10.10
CA ALA A 94 11.83 -12.34 -10.70
C ALA A 94 11.80 -13.52 -9.71
N GLY A 95 11.05 -14.56 -10.05
CA GLY A 95 10.90 -15.74 -9.20
C GLY A 95 9.84 -15.64 -8.11
N VAL A 96 9.16 -14.50 -7.99
CA VAL A 96 7.98 -14.38 -7.09
C VAL A 96 6.77 -15.04 -7.77
N PRO A 97 6.01 -15.90 -7.06
CA PRO A 97 4.78 -16.47 -7.62
C PRO A 97 3.75 -15.38 -7.94
N VAL A 98 3.37 -15.26 -9.22
CA VAL A 98 2.52 -14.19 -9.75
C VAL A 98 1.20 -14.05 -8.98
N TYR A 99 0.59 -15.15 -8.60
CA TYR A 99 -0.72 -15.17 -7.92
C TYR A 99 -0.65 -14.59 -6.49
N TYR A 100 0.40 -14.84 -5.73
CA TYR A 100 0.59 -14.21 -4.41
C TYR A 100 0.90 -12.73 -4.52
N TYR A 101 1.74 -12.37 -5.50
CA TYR A 101 2.01 -10.95 -5.79
C TYR A 101 0.74 -10.20 -6.18
N THR A 102 -0.08 -10.78 -7.06
CA THR A 102 -1.36 -10.20 -7.47
C THR A 102 -2.27 -9.97 -6.26
N LEU A 103 -2.42 -11.00 -5.41
CA LEU A 103 -3.25 -10.90 -4.21
C LEU A 103 -2.74 -9.80 -3.27
N ALA A 104 -1.43 -9.72 -3.05
CA ALA A 104 -0.83 -8.71 -2.19
C ALA A 104 -1.03 -7.30 -2.74
N VAL A 105 -0.79 -7.06 -4.03
CA VAL A 105 -0.92 -5.73 -4.66
C VAL A 105 -2.37 -5.25 -4.67
N VAL A 106 -3.33 -6.15 -4.97
CA VAL A 106 -4.76 -5.81 -4.94
C VAL A 106 -5.21 -5.50 -3.50
N ALA A 107 -4.78 -6.29 -2.53
CA ALA A 107 -5.07 -6.03 -1.11
C ALA A 107 -4.44 -4.71 -0.63
N LEU A 108 -3.17 -4.48 -0.97
CA LEU A 108 -2.49 -3.21 -0.68
C LEU A 108 -3.21 -2.01 -1.28
N SER A 109 -3.75 -2.14 -2.50
CA SER A 109 -4.50 -1.06 -3.12
C SER A 109 -5.72 -0.63 -2.28
N VAL A 110 -6.39 -1.58 -1.61
CA VAL A 110 -7.49 -1.28 -0.67
C VAL A 110 -6.97 -0.51 0.54
N VAL A 111 -5.87 -0.96 1.14
CA VAL A 111 -5.25 -0.31 2.31
C VAL A 111 -4.78 1.11 1.96
N PHE A 112 -4.18 1.30 0.79
CA PHE A 112 -3.75 2.62 0.34
C PHE A 112 -4.91 3.57 0.06
N THR A 113 -6.00 3.06 -0.51
CA THR A 113 -7.23 3.85 -0.70
C THR A 113 -7.81 4.29 0.62
N TRP A 114 -7.88 3.36 1.59
CA TRP A 114 -8.32 3.69 2.95
C TRP A 114 -7.43 4.77 3.57
N LEU A 115 -6.10 4.61 3.55
CA LEU A 115 -5.17 5.59 4.11
C LEU A 115 -5.34 6.96 3.45
N TYR A 116 -5.46 6.99 2.11
CA TYR A 116 -5.68 8.22 1.36
C TYR A 116 -6.94 8.93 1.84
N ASN A 117 -8.06 8.21 1.92
CA ASN A 117 -9.33 8.76 2.32
C ASN A 117 -9.32 9.18 3.80
N GLU A 118 -8.75 8.35 4.71
CA GLU A 118 -8.62 8.66 6.14
C GLU A 118 -7.76 9.92 6.41
N THR A 119 -6.79 10.18 5.55
CA THR A 119 -5.91 11.35 5.69
C THR A 119 -6.40 12.58 4.92
N GLY A 120 -7.68 12.61 4.50
CA GLY A 120 -8.27 13.73 3.79
C GLY A 120 -7.73 13.95 2.38
N GLY A 121 -7.33 12.86 1.69
CA GLY A 121 -6.82 12.93 0.33
C GLY A 121 -5.31 13.16 0.24
N SER A 122 -4.54 12.81 1.29
CA SER A 122 -3.09 13.01 1.30
C SER A 122 -2.36 11.92 0.51
N ALA A 123 -1.97 12.22 -0.72
CA ALA A 123 -1.10 11.35 -1.51
C ALA A 123 0.29 11.18 -0.86
N LEU A 124 0.76 12.16 -0.08
CA LEU A 124 2.04 12.05 0.62
C LEU A 124 2.02 10.90 1.63
N MET A 125 0.90 10.71 2.35
CA MET A 125 0.80 9.60 3.32
C MET A 125 0.85 8.24 2.63
N THR A 126 0.27 8.13 1.42
CA THR A 126 0.36 6.89 0.64
C THR A 126 1.75 6.68 0.04
N VAL A 127 2.45 7.74 -0.39
CA VAL A 127 3.87 7.67 -0.78
C VAL A 127 4.71 7.12 0.37
N VAL A 128 4.58 7.67 1.59
CA VAL A 128 5.32 7.21 2.76
C VAL A 128 5.02 5.74 3.10
N LEU A 129 3.76 5.32 2.98
CA LEU A 129 3.39 3.92 3.18
C LEU A 129 4.02 3.01 2.10
N HIS A 130 3.95 3.42 0.83
CA HIS A 130 4.53 2.69 -0.30
C HIS A 130 6.03 2.49 -0.13
N GLU A 131 6.73 3.57 0.20
CA GLU A 131 8.17 3.52 0.47
C GLU A 131 8.53 2.62 1.64
N SER A 132 7.70 2.61 2.68
CA SER A 132 7.89 1.72 3.82
C SER A 132 7.73 0.25 3.44
N VAL A 133 6.80 -0.08 2.54
CA VAL A 133 6.61 -1.43 1.99
C VAL A 133 7.83 -1.83 1.14
N ASN A 134 8.24 -0.98 0.22
CA ASN A 134 9.34 -1.26 -0.71
C ASN A 134 10.68 -1.38 0.02
N THR A 135 10.97 -0.46 0.94
CA THR A 135 12.21 -0.48 1.72
C THR A 135 12.26 -1.70 2.64
N GLY A 136 11.14 -2.03 3.30
CA GLY A 136 11.03 -3.23 4.12
C GLY A 136 11.24 -4.50 3.31
N GLY A 137 10.64 -4.60 2.13
CA GLY A 137 10.83 -5.70 1.19
C GLY A 137 12.29 -5.81 0.71
N THR A 138 12.92 -4.68 0.39
CA THR A 138 14.33 -4.64 -0.05
C THR A 138 15.28 -5.12 1.05
N LEU A 139 15.09 -4.66 2.28
CA LEU A 139 15.89 -5.11 3.42
C LEU A 139 15.73 -6.60 3.68
N HIS A 140 14.50 -7.08 3.65
CA HIS A 140 14.20 -8.48 3.86
C HIS A 140 14.81 -9.37 2.76
N LEU A 141 14.84 -8.90 1.51
CA LEU A 141 15.52 -9.57 0.41
C LEU A 141 17.05 -9.56 0.55
N ALA A 142 17.63 -8.49 1.12
CA ALA A 142 19.07 -8.38 1.31
C ALA A 142 19.61 -9.32 2.38
N GLY A 143 18.84 -9.62 3.44
CA GLY A 143 19.29 -10.45 4.56
C GLY A 143 19.11 -11.95 4.42
N GLY A 144 18.38 -12.41 3.43
CA GLY A 144 18.12 -13.86 3.28
C GLY A 144 17.30 -14.21 2.04
N GLY A 145 17.34 -13.35 1.06
CA GLY A 145 16.42 -13.26 -0.05
C GLY A 145 16.10 -14.50 -0.88
N ALA A 146 16.89 -15.57 -0.76
CA ALA A 146 16.57 -16.84 -1.42
C ALA A 146 15.34 -17.50 -0.80
N ALA A 147 15.17 -17.40 0.52
CA ALA A 147 14.02 -17.99 1.23
C ALA A 147 12.69 -17.30 0.88
N LEU A 148 12.71 -15.99 0.60
CA LEU A 148 11.51 -15.22 0.25
C LEU A 148 11.02 -15.42 -1.19
N ARG A 149 11.84 -16.01 -2.03
CA ARG A 149 11.44 -16.40 -3.38
C ARG A 149 10.66 -17.72 -3.39
N THR A 150 10.52 -18.36 -2.23
CA THR A 150 9.71 -19.58 -2.07
C THR A 150 8.23 -19.23 -1.91
N GLU A 151 7.37 -20.22 -2.10
CA GLU A 151 5.92 -20.00 -2.08
C GLU A 151 5.40 -19.54 -0.73
N LEU A 152 5.87 -20.13 0.36
CA LEU A 152 5.31 -19.91 1.69
C LEU A 152 5.47 -18.48 2.22
N PRO A 153 6.63 -17.82 2.20
CA PRO A 153 6.76 -16.43 2.61
C PRO A 153 5.91 -15.48 1.76
N ASN A 154 5.83 -15.72 0.45
CA ASN A 154 4.97 -14.91 -0.42
C ASN A 154 3.48 -15.11 -0.13
N ALA A 155 3.07 -16.35 0.18
CA ALA A 155 1.71 -16.63 0.62
C ALA A 155 1.38 -15.92 1.94
N LEU A 156 2.26 -16.00 2.94
CA LEU A 156 2.07 -15.32 4.22
C LEU A 156 2.00 -13.80 4.06
N TYR A 157 2.87 -13.22 3.24
CA TYR A 157 2.85 -11.80 2.92
C TYR A 157 1.52 -11.39 2.29
N ALA A 158 1.05 -12.13 1.28
CA ALA A 158 -0.23 -11.89 0.62
C ALA A 158 -1.41 -12.02 1.59
N VAL A 159 -1.40 -13.04 2.46
CA VAL A 159 -2.45 -13.26 3.47
C VAL A 159 -2.49 -12.12 4.48
N VAL A 160 -1.35 -11.64 4.97
CA VAL A 160 -1.30 -10.53 5.93
C VAL A 160 -1.90 -9.25 5.33
N PHE A 161 -1.57 -8.91 4.07
CA PHE A 161 -2.18 -7.76 3.41
C PHE A 161 -3.65 -7.96 3.10
N LEU A 162 -4.07 -9.18 2.74
CA LEU A 162 -5.48 -9.49 2.57
C LEU A 162 -6.26 -9.31 3.88
N LEU A 163 -5.72 -9.81 5.00
CA LEU A 163 -6.35 -9.62 6.30
C LEU A 163 -6.42 -8.15 6.71
N ALA A 164 -5.36 -7.37 6.42
CA ALA A 164 -5.37 -5.92 6.64
C ALA A 164 -6.46 -5.24 5.79
N ALA A 165 -6.58 -5.57 4.52
CA ALA A 165 -7.62 -5.04 3.64
C ALA A 165 -9.03 -5.43 4.12
N LEU A 166 -9.24 -6.69 4.52
CA LEU A 166 -10.51 -7.16 5.07
C LEU A 166 -10.85 -6.45 6.39
N ALA A 167 -9.87 -6.24 7.26
CA ALA A 167 -10.05 -5.53 8.52
C ALA A 167 -10.50 -4.08 8.29
N VAL A 168 -9.87 -3.39 7.33
CA VAL A 168 -10.25 -2.03 6.91
C VAL A 168 -11.68 -2.00 6.38
N VAL A 169 -12.03 -2.91 5.47
CA VAL A 169 -13.38 -3.00 4.91
C VAL A 169 -14.43 -3.37 5.98
N ALA A 170 -14.07 -4.22 6.92
CA ALA A 170 -14.97 -4.60 8.02
C ALA A 170 -15.20 -3.46 9.02
N ALA A 171 -14.15 -2.66 9.30
CA ALA A 171 -14.23 -1.54 10.22
C ALA A 171 -15.09 -0.40 9.67
N ASP A 172 -14.92 -0.05 8.40
CA ASP A 172 -15.58 1.09 7.78
C ASP A 172 -16.82 0.71 6.96
N GLY A 173 -17.01 -0.59 6.67
CA GLY A 173 -18.06 -1.12 5.81
C GLY A 173 -17.75 -0.95 4.30
N PRO A 174 -18.30 -1.83 3.43
CA PRO A 174 -17.95 -1.85 1.99
C PRO A 174 -18.37 -0.58 1.21
N GLY A 175 -19.27 0.23 1.77
CA GLY A 175 -19.66 1.54 1.23
C GLY A 175 -19.11 2.72 2.03
N ARG A 176 -18.27 2.48 3.04
CA ARG A 176 -17.80 3.47 4.02
C ARG A 176 -16.29 3.57 4.12
N LEU A 177 -15.54 3.06 3.15
CA LEU A 177 -14.23 3.65 2.93
C LEU A 177 -14.54 5.13 2.71
N PRO A 178 -14.12 6.05 3.61
CA PRO A 178 -14.67 7.39 3.64
C PRO A 178 -14.58 8.03 2.26
N ASP A 179 -15.72 8.33 1.68
CA ASP A 179 -15.76 9.03 0.39
C ASP A 179 -15.30 10.47 0.64
N VAL A 180 -14.25 10.86 -0.05
CA VAL A 180 -13.77 12.23 -0.02
C VAL A 180 -14.44 12.96 -1.18
N GLU A 181 -15.45 13.78 -0.89
CA GLU A 181 -16.00 14.67 -1.89
C GLU A 181 -15.07 15.86 -2.10
N VAL A 182 -14.55 15.97 -3.31
CA VAL A 182 -13.78 17.14 -3.73
C VAL A 182 -14.74 18.14 -4.38
N SER A 183 -15.14 19.18 -3.65
CA SER A 183 -15.90 20.27 -4.21
C SER A 183 -14.98 21.45 -4.55
N THR A 184 -15.15 22.05 -5.71
CA THR A 184 -14.50 23.32 -6.04
C THR A 184 -15.31 24.48 -5.48
N GLY A 185 -14.70 25.24 -4.58
CA GLY A 185 -15.29 26.49 -4.10
C GLY A 185 -15.33 27.57 -5.20
N PRO A 186 -16.09 28.69 -4.98
CA PRO A 186 -16.19 29.79 -5.93
C PRO A 186 -14.84 30.42 -6.33
N SER A 187 -13.82 30.25 -5.50
CA SER A 187 -12.44 30.73 -5.73
C SER A 187 -11.54 29.74 -6.48
N GLY A 188 -12.08 28.61 -6.98
CA GLY A 188 -11.28 27.53 -7.58
C GLY A 188 -10.53 26.67 -6.55
N SER A 189 -10.61 26.99 -5.26
CA SER A 189 -10.01 26.18 -4.20
C SER A 189 -10.73 24.82 -4.08
N GLN A 190 -9.95 23.75 -3.94
CA GLN A 190 -10.51 22.43 -3.70
C GLN A 190 -10.87 22.29 -2.23
N ARG A 191 -12.13 22.00 -1.93
CA ARG A 191 -12.60 21.69 -0.58
C ARG A 191 -12.78 20.19 -0.46
N TYR A 192 -12.08 19.59 0.48
CA TYR A 192 -12.22 18.19 0.84
C TYR A 192 -13.21 18.06 2.00
N ARG A 193 -14.30 17.35 1.77
CA ARG A 193 -15.29 17.08 2.81
C ARG A 193 -15.42 15.59 3.03
N ARG A 194 -15.24 15.15 4.26
CA ARG A 194 -15.44 13.77 4.68
C ARG A 194 -16.92 13.60 5.05
N PHE A 195 -17.54 12.54 4.55
CA PHE A 195 -18.88 12.14 4.94
C PHE A 195 -18.82 10.83 5.73
N HIS A 196 -19.54 10.77 6.83
CA HIS A 196 -19.88 9.50 7.46
C HIS A 196 -21.16 8.98 6.79
N GLY A 197 -21.36 7.63 6.80
CA GLY A 197 -22.45 6.98 6.05
C GLY A 197 -23.89 7.33 6.43
N ASP A 198 -24.07 8.31 7.31
CA ASP A 198 -25.34 8.95 7.67
C ASP A 198 -25.59 10.28 6.93
N GLY A 199 -24.68 10.66 6.01
CA GLY A 199 -24.78 11.88 5.23
C GLY A 199 -24.39 13.15 5.99
N LEU A 200 -23.97 13.04 7.25
CA LEU A 200 -23.53 14.17 8.05
C LEU A 200 -22.01 14.42 7.88
N PRO A 201 -21.56 15.69 7.78
CA PRO A 201 -20.15 15.99 7.68
C PRO A 201 -19.42 15.61 8.98
N ALA A 202 -18.37 14.79 8.88
CA ALA A 202 -17.61 14.27 10.02
C ALA A 202 -16.71 15.31 10.71
N SER A 203 -16.42 16.43 10.03
CA SER A 203 -15.58 17.52 10.55
C SER A 203 -15.70 18.77 9.67
N PRO A 204 -15.30 19.96 10.18
CA PRO A 204 -15.27 21.18 9.38
C PRO A 204 -14.34 21.03 8.17
N SER A 205 -14.74 21.62 7.05
CA SER A 205 -13.95 21.65 5.81
C SER A 205 -12.58 22.32 6.06
N VAL A 206 -11.51 21.67 5.60
CA VAL A 206 -10.16 22.26 5.60
C VAL A 206 -9.93 22.88 4.23
N ASP A 207 -9.72 24.20 4.20
CA ASP A 207 -9.29 24.90 2.99
C ASP A 207 -7.78 24.71 2.84
N LEU A 208 -7.35 23.97 1.81
CA LEU A 208 -5.94 23.89 1.44
C LEU A 208 -5.68 24.87 0.28
N PRO A 209 -4.66 25.74 0.38
CA PRO A 209 -4.24 26.56 -0.75
C PRO A 209 -3.75 25.67 -1.89
N VAL A 210 -4.07 26.06 -3.13
CA VAL A 210 -3.63 25.43 -4.38
C VAL A 210 -2.14 25.67 -4.60
#